data_dd7f9086e235c4cbf5bdece4ad7adca8
#
_entry.id   dd7f9086e235c4cbf5bdece4ad7adca8
#
_cell.length_a   1.000
_cell.length_b   1.000
_cell.length_c   1.000
_cell.angle_alpha   90.00
_cell.angle_beta   90.00
_cell.angle_gamma   90.00
#
_symmetry.space_group_name_H-M   'P 1'
#
loop_
_entity.id
_entity.type
_entity.pdbx_description
1 polymer ?
#
loop_
_entity_poly.entity_id
_entity_poly.type
_entity_poly.pdbx_seq_one_letter_code
_entity_poly.pdbx_strand_id
1 'polypeptide(L)'
;MKIVAGLGSVDEYIRYCEAGADEFFCGYVPYKWTKKYGTMMALNRREVLCCNVQIGGEEELEILASMIHVYQKPVHLTFNSLYYLPEQYPLIGQMISNCLEMGFRSYIIADPALILYLHEQGINCEIHLSGELGEMNSSVAETFAEMNLKRIIFHRKNSTADMQAVIEAVERNQCSKAGQMEYEAFVLNELCQFSGSFCNSLHCDELGHLCRVPYWMGEVRDKQYERCTGAYGESGQQSPESEGCSESGESDSIDEDAEADYICGQSGCGLCELYALQKAGITHVKLVGRGNYVDSMEQDIRNLRKALEILEEAESEELFRTKMKQELFSGGCSGNCYYLQE
;
A
#
# COMPACT_ATOMS: atom_id res chain seq x y z
N MET A 1 15.45 8.18 7.70
CA MET A 1 14.50 7.57 6.72
C MET A 1 13.62 8.65 6.12
N LYS A 2 13.18 8.50 4.86
CA LYS A 2 12.26 9.42 4.20
C LYS A 2 10.81 8.96 4.33
N ILE A 3 9.89 9.90 4.41
CA ILE A 3 8.44 9.66 4.52
C ILE A 3 7.81 9.66 3.13
N VAL A 4 7.13 8.56 2.78
CA VAL A 4 6.40 8.40 1.51
C VAL A 4 4.91 8.36 1.80
N ALA A 5 4.16 9.36 1.30
CA ALA A 5 2.72 9.51 1.53
C ALA A 5 1.89 9.28 0.26
N GLY A 6 0.68 8.72 0.41
CA GLY A 6 -0.25 8.55 -0.70
C GLY A 6 -1.01 9.83 -1.02
N LEU A 7 -1.17 10.14 -2.31
CA LEU A 7 -2.02 11.22 -2.81
C LEU A 7 -3.26 10.64 -3.49
N GLY A 8 -4.43 11.09 -3.10
CA GLY A 8 -5.70 10.83 -3.77
C GLY A 8 -6.09 11.96 -4.73
N SER A 9 -5.63 13.19 -4.47
CA SER A 9 -5.86 14.36 -5.31
C SER A 9 -4.66 15.29 -5.34
N VAL A 10 -4.66 16.24 -6.28
CA VAL A 10 -3.60 17.25 -6.43
C VAL A 10 -3.55 18.20 -5.21
N ASP A 11 -4.71 18.52 -4.64
CA ASP A 11 -4.84 19.48 -3.54
C ASP A 11 -4.13 19.02 -2.25
N GLU A 12 -3.91 17.72 -2.09
CA GLU A 12 -3.24 17.14 -0.94
C GLU A 12 -1.73 17.40 -0.95
N TYR A 13 -1.12 17.60 -2.13
CA TYR A 13 0.33 17.65 -2.28
C TYR A 13 1.00 18.71 -1.40
N ILE A 14 0.52 19.95 -1.43
CA ILE A 14 1.12 21.04 -0.65
C ILE A 14 0.94 20.81 0.84
N ARG A 15 -0.25 20.42 1.26
CA ARG A 15 -0.56 20.15 2.66
C ARG A 15 0.37 19.05 3.24
N TYR A 16 0.56 17.97 2.50
CA TYR A 16 1.42 16.88 2.95
C TYR A 16 2.92 17.24 2.86
N CYS A 17 3.31 18.11 1.93
CA CYS A 17 4.66 18.71 1.95
C CYS A 17 4.92 19.49 3.23
N GLU A 18 3.98 20.31 3.66
CA GLU A 18 4.05 21.15 4.86
C GLU A 18 3.97 20.30 6.15
N ALA A 19 3.21 19.19 6.12
CA ALA A 19 3.16 18.23 7.21
C ALA A 19 4.47 17.46 7.40
N GLY A 20 5.36 17.42 6.39
CA GLY A 20 6.68 16.83 6.51
C GLY A 20 6.91 15.57 5.66
N ALA A 21 6.03 15.22 4.70
CA ALA A 21 6.31 14.17 3.74
C ALA A 21 7.49 14.53 2.84
N ASP A 22 8.31 13.56 2.46
CA ASP A 22 9.49 13.74 1.61
C ASP A 22 9.21 13.35 0.16
N GLU A 23 8.38 12.35 -0.05
CA GLU A 23 8.03 11.78 -1.36
C GLU A 23 6.57 11.35 -1.36
N PHE A 24 6.00 11.20 -2.55
CA PHE A 24 4.61 10.83 -2.72
C PHE A 24 4.42 9.69 -3.70
N PHE A 25 3.28 9.02 -3.61
CA PHE A 25 2.82 8.11 -4.66
C PHE A 25 1.34 8.35 -4.95
N CYS A 26 0.96 8.24 -6.21
CA CYS A 26 -0.45 8.31 -6.61
C CYS A 26 -0.74 7.36 -7.78
N GLY A 27 -2.01 7.01 -7.95
CA GLY A 27 -2.48 6.33 -9.15
C GLY A 27 -2.85 7.34 -10.23
N TYR A 28 -2.66 6.96 -11.49
CA TYR A 28 -3.17 7.67 -12.64
C TYR A 28 -4.06 6.73 -13.45
N VAL A 29 -5.32 7.11 -13.62
CA VAL A 29 -6.31 6.31 -14.37
C VAL A 29 -7.07 7.23 -15.33
N PRO A 30 -6.55 7.40 -16.57
CA PRO A 30 -7.18 8.28 -17.53
C PRO A 30 -8.56 7.77 -17.96
N TYR A 31 -9.48 8.68 -18.23
CA TYR A 31 -10.84 8.35 -18.67
C TYR A 31 -10.88 7.39 -19.87
N LYS A 32 -9.90 7.48 -20.78
CA LYS A 32 -9.79 6.56 -21.93
C LYS A 32 -9.63 5.09 -21.50
N TRP A 33 -8.93 4.85 -20.38
CA TRP A 33 -8.78 3.51 -19.80
C TRP A 33 -10.11 3.03 -19.23
N THR A 34 -10.72 3.80 -18.34
CA THR A 34 -12.00 3.45 -17.69
C THR A 34 -13.12 3.24 -18.69
N LYS A 35 -13.17 4.08 -19.74
CA LYS A 35 -14.15 3.92 -20.85
C LYS A 35 -13.97 2.61 -21.61
N LYS A 36 -12.73 2.14 -21.80
CA LYS A 36 -12.43 0.92 -22.58
C LYS A 36 -12.55 -0.34 -21.73
N TYR A 37 -12.08 -0.32 -20.50
CA TYR A 37 -11.90 -1.52 -19.69
C TYR A 37 -12.81 -1.58 -18.46
N GLY A 38 -13.47 -0.47 -18.08
CA GLY A 38 -14.26 -0.37 -16.85
C GLY A 38 -13.41 -0.57 -15.61
N THR A 39 -14.05 -0.87 -14.51
CA THR A 39 -13.40 -1.15 -13.22
C THR A 39 -12.91 -2.59 -13.07
N MET A 40 -13.42 -3.51 -13.90
CA MET A 40 -13.05 -4.92 -13.84
C MET A 40 -11.61 -5.20 -14.29
N MET A 41 -11.05 -4.33 -15.14
CA MET A 41 -9.68 -4.41 -15.64
C MET A 41 -8.88 -3.25 -15.07
N ALA A 42 -8.68 -3.30 -13.76
CA ALA A 42 -8.07 -2.24 -12.99
C ALA A 42 -6.63 -1.95 -13.43
N LEU A 43 -6.30 -0.67 -13.62
CA LEU A 43 -4.93 -0.22 -13.88
C LEU A 43 -4.10 -0.22 -12.59
N ASN A 44 -4.75 -0.02 -11.45
CA ASN A 44 -4.15 0.01 -10.13
C ASN A 44 -4.91 -0.88 -9.15
N ARG A 45 -4.21 -1.36 -8.12
CA ARG A 45 -4.80 -2.16 -7.04
C ARG A 45 -5.94 -1.47 -6.30
N ARG A 46 -5.82 -0.16 -6.09
CA ARG A 46 -6.86 0.67 -5.50
C ARG A 46 -7.45 1.55 -6.59
N GLU A 47 -8.48 1.05 -7.21
CA GLU A 47 -9.24 1.74 -8.22
C GLU A 47 -10.70 1.76 -7.77
N VAL A 48 -11.18 2.93 -7.39
CA VAL A 48 -12.54 3.14 -6.92
C VAL A 48 -13.31 3.97 -7.93
N LEU A 49 -14.63 3.81 -7.94
CA LEU A 49 -15.53 4.54 -8.81
C LEU A 49 -15.75 5.99 -8.35
N CYS A 50 -15.46 6.29 -7.09
CA CYS A 50 -15.61 7.64 -6.54
C CYS A 50 -14.26 8.40 -6.47
N CYS A 51 -14.37 9.70 -6.35
CA CYS A 51 -13.28 10.68 -6.45
C CYS A 51 -12.22 10.57 -5.33
N ASN A 52 -11.10 11.25 -5.53
CA ASN A 52 -10.03 11.49 -4.56
C ASN A 52 -9.17 10.27 -4.18
N VAL A 53 -9.05 9.30 -5.08
CA VAL A 53 -8.17 8.13 -4.89
C VAL A 53 -7.11 8.03 -5.98
N GLN A 54 -7.37 8.65 -7.13
CA GLN A 54 -6.52 8.59 -8.32
C GLN A 54 -6.55 9.93 -9.06
N ILE A 55 -5.45 10.26 -9.71
CA ILE A 55 -5.40 11.35 -10.68
C ILE A 55 -6.09 10.86 -11.97
N GLY A 56 -7.10 11.56 -12.44
CA GLY A 56 -7.92 11.17 -13.59
C GLY A 56 -7.62 11.97 -14.87
N GLY A 57 -7.14 13.19 -14.73
CA GLY A 57 -6.89 14.13 -15.82
C GLY A 57 -5.40 14.29 -16.14
N GLU A 58 -5.12 14.56 -17.39
CA GLU A 58 -3.78 14.91 -17.88
C GLU A 58 -3.37 16.29 -17.34
N GLU A 59 -4.32 17.21 -17.26
CA GLU A 59 -4.14 18.55 -16.69
C GLU A 59 -3.77 18.50 -15.21
N GLU A 60 -4.31 17.55 -14.45
CA GLU A 60 -3.95 17.33 -13.04
C GLU A 60 -2.49 16.84 -12.90
N LEU A 61 -2.02 15.99 -13.82
CA LEU A 61 -0.61 15.59 -13.86
C LEU A 61 0.31 16.75 -14.19
N GLU A 62 -0.06 17.63 -15.12
CA GLU A 62 0.70 18.85 -15.45
C GLU A 62 0.82 19.78 -14.24
N ILE A 63 -0.27 19.98 -13.50
CA ILE A 63 -0.26 20.76 -12.25
C ILE A 63 0.68 20.10 -11.25
N LEU A 64 0.56 18.80 -11.05
CA LEU A 64 1.41 18.05 -10.12
C LEU A 64 2.89 18.10 -10.51
N ALA A 65 3.22 17.98 -11.80
CA ALA A 65 4.57 18.15 -12.32
C ALA A 65 5.14 19.54 -12.02
N SER A 66 4.30 20.58 -12.14
CA SER A 66 4.68 21.96 -11.78
C SER A 66 4.94 22.10 -10.28
N MET A 67 4.11 21.48 -9.43
CA MET A 67 4.32 21.46 -7.98
C MET A 67 5.61 20.74 -7.60
N ILE A 68 5.90 19.59 -8.23
CA ILE A 68 7.16 18.85 -8.03
C ILE A 68 8.36 19.75 -8.35
N HIS A 69 8.27 20.54 -9.43
CA HIS A 69 9.34 21.45 -9.79
C HIS A 69 9.58 22.54 -8.74
N VAL A 70 8.52 23.06 -8.11
CA VAL A 70 8.60 24.10 -7.08
C VAL A 70 9.07 23.54 -5.73
N TYR A 71 8.46 22.45 -5.27
CA TYR A 71 8.69 21.91 -3.93
C TYR A 71 9.82 20.87 -3.87
N GLN A 72 10.31 20.40 -5.03
CA GLN A 72 11.40 19.42 -5.16
C GLN A 72 11.11 18.09 -4.42
N LYS A 73 9.83 17.71 -4.29
CA LYS A 73 9.42 16.44 -3.70
C LYS A 73 8.80 15.54 -4.76
N PRO A 74 9.42 14.40 -5.07
CA PRO A 74 8.99 13.55 -6.18
C PRO A 74 7.66 12.84 -5.91
N VAL A 75 6.96 12.52 -7.00
CA VAL A 75 5.75 11.70 -7.01
C VAL A 75 5.99 10.47 -7.88
N HIS A 76 5.71 9.30 -7.33
CA HIS A 76 5.84 8.00 -7.97
C HIS A 76 4.47 7.54 -8.46
N LEU A 77 4.33 7.32 -9.77
CA LEU A 77 3.04 6.88 -10.33
C LEU A 77 2.88 5.37 -10.16
N THR A 78 1.70 4.93 -9.75
CA THR A 78 1.40 3.51 -9.58
C THR A 78 0.77 2.91 -10.84
N PHE A 79 1.35 1.78 -11.28
CA PHE A 79 0.79 0.84 -12.24
C PHE A 79 0.92 -0.54 -11.59
N ASN A 80 0.17 -0.74 -10.50
CA ASN A 80 0.39 -1.83 -9.56
C ASN A 80 -0.74 -2.85 -9.49
N SER A 81 -1.52 -3.00 -10.58
CA SER A 81 -2.33 -4.19 -10.76
C SER A 81 -1.41 -5.41 -10.83
N LEU A 82 -1.90 -6.58 -10.37
CA LEU A 82 -1.06 -7.77 -10.24
C LEU A 82 -0.71 -8.39 -11.60
N TYR A 83 -1.51 -8.14 -12.60
CA TYR A 83 -1.32 -8.59 -13.97
C TYR A 83 -2.11 -7.71 -14.93
N TYR A 84 -1.68 -7.69 -16.19
CA TYR A 84 -2.36 -7.03 -17.30
C TYR A 84 -2.52 -8.01 -18.46
N LEU A 85 -3.46 -7.70 -19.36
CA LEU A 85 -3.61 -8.47 -20.61
C LEU A 85 -2.54 -8.02 -21.63
N PRO A 86 -2.13 -8.92 -22.54
CA PRO A 86 -1.12 -8.60 -23.57
C PRO A 86 -1.42 -7.33 -24.37
N GLU A 87 -2.68 -7.09 -24.70
CA GLU A 87 -3.12 -5.88 -25.45
C GLU A 87 -3.09 -4.60 -24.62
N GLN A 88 -2.89 -4.68 -23.30
CA GLN A 88 -2.81 -3.53 -22.41
C GLN A 88 -1.39 -2.97 -22.28
N TYR A 89 -0.36 -3.81 -22.42
CA TYR A 89 1.04 -3.37 -22.28
C TYR A 89 1.42 -2.21 -23.19
N PRO A 90 1.07 -2.21 -24.51
CA PRO A 90 1.39 -1.06 -25.37
C PRO A 90 0.72 0.24 -24.92
N LEU A 91 -0.50 0.16 -24.38
CA LEU A 91 -1.23 1.33 -23.87
C LEU A 91 -0.58 1.87 -22.60
N ILE A 92 -0.19 0.98 -21.68
CA ILE A 92 0.48 1.34 -20.43
C ILE A 92 1.87 1.92 -20.76
N GLY A 93 2.61 1.31 -21.67
CA GLY A 93 3.90 1.83 -22.12
C GLY A 93 3.80 3.24 -22.70
N GLN A 94 2.74 3.53 -23.49
CA GLN A 94 2.50 4.88 -24.00
C GLN A 94 2.15 5.86 -22.88
N MET A 95 1.33 5.46 -21.90
CA MET A 95 1.02 6.31 -20.74
C MET A 95 2.29 6.65 -19.95
N ILE A 96 3.12 5.66 -19.68
CA ILE A 96 4.40 5.87 -18.97
C ILE A 96 5.31 6.81 -19.76
N SER A 97 5.39 6.64 -21.08
CA SER A 97 6.19 7.53 -21.94
C SER A 97 5.69 8.97 -21.87
N ASN A 98 4.39 9.20 -21.95
CA ASN A 98 3.81 10.55 -21.80
C ASN A 98 4.12 11.14 -20.42
N CYS A 99 3.99 10.35 -19.36
CA CYS A 99 4.31 10.80 -18.00
C CYS A 99 5.82 11.12 -17.83
N LEU A 100 6.71 10.38 -18.50
CA LEU A 100 8.15 10.68 -18.53
C LEU A 100 8.43 12.04 -19.19
N GLU A 101 7.71 12.39 -20.28
CA GLU A 101 7.80 13.67 -20.95
C GLU A 101 7.35 14.83 -20.04
N MET A 102 6.35 14.60 -19.18
CA MET A 102 5.89 15.56 -18.16
C MET A 102 6.87 15.70 -17.00
N GLY A 103 7.83 14.78 -16.84
CA GLY A 103 8.86 14.83 -15.79
C GLY A 103 8.71 13.81 -14.66
N PHE A 104 7.70 12.94 -14.68
CA PHE A 104 7.61 11.81 -13.75
C PHE A 104 8.65 10.76 -14.10
N ARG A 105 9.46 10.33 -13.14
CA ARG A 105 10.62 9.47 -13.41
C ARG A 105 10.47 8.04 -12.94
N SER A 106 9.70 7.81 -11.89
CA SER A 106 9.61 6.55 -11.16
C SER A 106 8.20 6.00 -11.09
N TYR A 107 8.10 4.68 -11.22
CA TYR A 107 6.84 3.96 -11.35
C TYR A 107 6.80 2.75 -10.41
N ILE A 108 5.74 2.64 -9.61
CA ILE A 108 5.50 1.50 -8.73
C ILE A 108 4.75 0.43 -9.52
N ILE A 109 5.40 -0.69 -9.79
CA ILE A 109 4.89 -1.77 -10.66
C ILE A 109 4.84 -3.08 -9.88
N ALA A 110 3.74 -3.84 -10.04
CA ALA A 110 3.55 -5.16 -9.44
C ALA A 110 3.59 -6.30 -10.47
N ASP A 111 3.24 -6.04 -11.73
CA ASP A 111 3.26 -7.05 -12.79
C ASP A 111 4.68 -7.23 -13.36
N PRO A 112 5.32 -8.42 -13.15
CA PRO A 112 6.65 -8.70 -13.70
C PRO A 112 6.70 -8.61 -15.22
N ALA A 113 5.63 -9.00 -15.91
CA ALA A 113 5.57 -8.96 -17.37
C ALA A 113 5.53 -7.52 -17.90
N LEU A 114 4.93 -6.58 -17.16
CA LEU A 114 5.01 -5.17 -17.50
C LEU A 114 6.46 -4.65 -17.38
N ILE A 115 7.18 -5.03 -16.33
CA ILE A 115 8.59 -4.63 -16.17
C ILE A 115 9.43 -5.13 -17.34
N LEU A 116 9.28 -6.41 -17.73
CA LEU A 116 9.94 -7.00 -18.89
C LEU A 116 9.58 -6.26 -20.18
N TYR A 117 8.30 -6.00 -20.40
CA TYR A 117 7.82 -5.28 -21.56
C TYR A 117 8.45 -3.88 -21.68
N LEU A 118 8.47 -3.10 -20.59
CA LEU A 118 9.06 -1.77 -20.57
C LEU A 118 10.56 -1.82 -20.91
N HIS A 119 11.27 -2.80 -20.35
CA HIS A 119 12.68 -3.04 -20.65
C HIS A 119 12.92 -3.38 -22.12
N GLU A 120 12.15 -4.32 -22.70
CA GLU A 120 12.24 -4.72 -24.11
C GLU A 120 11.89 -3.58 -25.07
N GLN A 121 10.94 -2.72 -24.72
CA GLN A 121 10.57 -1.55 -25.51
C GLN A 121 11.54 -0.36 -25.35
N GLY A 122 12.56 -0.48 -24.50
CA GLY A 122 13.52 0.60 -24.23
C GLY A 122 12.91 1.81 -23.52
N ILE A 123 11.80 1.64 -22.82
CA ILE A 123 11.17 2.69 -22.00
C ILE A 123 11.98 2.84 -20.71
N ASN A 124 12.86 3.83 -20.70
CA ASN A 124 13.79 4.03 -19.58
C ASN A 124 13.14 4.82 -18.44
N CYS A 125 12.53 4.10 -17.52
CA CYS A 125 11.95 4.64 -16.30
C CYS A 125 12.54 3.94 -15.07
N GLU A 126 12.52 4.61 -13.92
CA GLU A 126 12.93 4.00 -12.65
C GLU A 126 11.81 3.10 -12.11
N ILE A 127 12.14 1.86 -11.80
CA ILE A 127 11.19 0.88 -11.29
C ILE A 127 11.27 0.84 -9.76
N HIS A 128 10.12 1.08 -9.12
CA HIS A 128 9.89 0.73 -7.73
C HIS A 128 9.08 -0.56 -7.69
N LEU A 129 9.72 -1.65 -7.28
CA LEU A 129 9.09 -2.96 -7.25
C LEU A 129 8.06 -3.00 -6.12
N SER A 130 6.80 -3.19 -6.48
CA SER A 130 5.68 -3.13 -5.53
C SER A 130 5.68 -4.32 -4.58
N GLY A 131 5.44 -4.07 -3.29
CA GLY A 131 5.14 -5.12 -2.31
C GLY A 131 3.88 -5.94 -2.62
N GLU A 132 3.05 -5.49 -3.55
CA GLU A 132 1.88 -6.24 -4.04
C GLU A 132 2.28 -7.42 -4.95
N LEU A 133 3.50 -7.47 -5.47
CA LEU A 133 4.03 -8.60 -6.25
C LEU A 133 4.01 -9.90 -5.42
N GLY A 134 4.12 -9.80 -4.12
CA GLY A 134 4.19 -10.92 -3.20
C GLY A 134 5.37 -10.81 -2.26
N GLU A 135 5.86 -11.93 -1.77
CA GLU A 135 7.01 -11.92 -0.88
C GLU A 135 8.28 -11.52 -1.63
N MET A 136 8.99 -10.55 -1.07
CA MET A 136 10.27 -10.10 -1.60
C MET A 136 11.41 -10.94 -1.04
N ASN A 137 12.30 -11.37 -1.94
CA ASN A 137 13.55 -12.03 -1.58
C ASN A 137 14.68 -11.54 -2.48
N SER A 138 15.91 -11.95 -2.18
CA SER A 138 17.08 -11.52 -2.94
C SER A 138 17.05 -11.93 -4.41
N SER A 139 16.49 -13.10 -4.74
CA SER A 139 16.40 -13.56 -6.13
C SER A 139 15.46 -12.70 -6.98
N VAL A 140 14.37 -12.18 -6.38
CA VAL A 140 13.50 -11.19 -7.05
C VAL A 140 14.28 -9.92 -7.34
N ALA A 141 15.03 -9.41 -6.37
CA ALA A 141 15.87 -8.23 -6.56
C ALA A 141 16.92 -8.44 -7.65
N GLU A 142 17.60 -9.58 -7.66
CA GLU A 142 18.59 -9.96 -8.67
C GLU A 142 17.98 -10.02 -10.08
N THR A 143 16.79 -10.64 -10.19
CA THR A 143 16.08 -10.80 -11.48
C THR A 143 15.79 -9.46 -12.16
N PHE A 144 15.39 -8.45 -11.39
CA PHE A 144 15.03 -7.14 -11.92
C PHE A 144 16.14 -6.10 -11.85
N ALA A 145 17.31 -6.42 -11.27
CA ALA A 145 18.42 -5.48 -11.09
C ALA A 145 18.89 -4.81 -12.39
N GLU A 146 18.83 -5.52 -13.53
CA GLU A 146 19.23 -4.99 -14.83
C GLU A 146 18.15 -4.15 -15.52
N MET A 147 16.94 -4.10 -14.96
CA MET A 147 15.76 -3.43 -15.51
C MET A 147 15.48 -2.07 -14.85
N ASN A 148 16.55 -1.36 -14.48
CA ASN A 148 16.49 -0.06 -13.82
C ASN A 148 15.69 -0.08 -12.49
N LEU A 149 15.82 -1.18 -11.73
CA LEU A 149 15.24 -1.30 -10.39
C LEU A 149 15.93 -0.31 -9.45
N LYS A 150 15.17 0.63 -8.93
CA LYS A 150 15.65 1.68 -8.03
C LYS A 150 15.24 1.41 -6.58
N ARG A 151 14.02 0.87 -6.35
CA ARG A 151 13.48 0.66 -5.01
C ARG A 151 12.78 -0.68 -4.90
N ILE A 152 12.94 -1.33 -3.76
CA ILE A 152 12.16 -2.49 -3.33
C ILE A 152 11.20 -2.03 -2.24
N ILE A 153 9.90 -2.25 -2.44
CA ILE A 153 8.86 -2.00 -1.44
C ILE A 153 8.51 -3.35 -0.83
N PHE A 154 8.88 -3.54 0.43
CA PHE A 154 8.58 -4.78 1.14
C PHE A 154 7.08 -4.91 1.41
N HIS A 155 6.58 -6.14 1.34
CA HIS A 155 5.21 -6.44 1.72
C HIS A 155 5.03 -6.31 3.25
N ARG A 156 3.82 -5.98 3.69
CA ARG A 156 3.48 -5.78 5.10
C ARG A 156 3.69 -7.01 5.99
N LYS A 157 3.86 -8.19 5.40
CA LYS A 157 4.11 -9.46 6.12
C LYS A 157 5.59 -9.85 6.20
N ASN A 158 6.48 -9.14 5.52
CA ASN A 158 7.90 -9.35 5.73
C ASN A 158 8.26 -8.89 7.15
N SER A 159 8.92 -9.76 7.91
CA SER A 159 9.50 -9.37 9.19
C SER A 159 10.71 -8.45 8.97
N THR A 160 11.11 -7.71 9.99
CA THR A 160 12.33 -6.89 9.94
C THR A 160 13.57 -7.75 9.67
N ALA A 161 13.60 -8.99 10.16
CA ALA A 161 14.67 -9.95 9.90
C ALA A 161 14.71 -10.39 8.42
N ASP A 162 13.55 -10.65 7.80
CA ASP A 162 13.47 -10.98 6.38
C ASP A 162 13.95 -9.80 5.52
N MET A 163 13.51 -8.58 5.84
CA MET A 163 13.95 -7.37 5.16
C MET A 163 15.46 -7.21 5.23
N GLN A 164 16.03 -7.35 6.41
CA GLN A 164 17.48 -7.27 6.63
C GLN A 164 18.22 -8.32 5.80
N ALA A 165 17.77 -9.59 5.81
CA ALA A 165 18.38 -10.66 5.05
C ALA A 165 18.38 -10.41 3.54
N VAL A 166 17.30 -9.84 3.01
CA VAL A 166 17.21 -9.46 1.58
C VAL A 166 18.17 -8.31 1.28
N ILE A 167 18.21 -7.27 2.11
CA ILE A 167 19.08 -6.10 1.94
C ILE A 167 20.54 -6.53 1.93
N GLU A 168 20.97 -7.33 2.93
CA GLU A 168 22.34 -7.85 3.02
C GLU A 168 22.72 -8.72 1.81
N ALA A 169 21.78 -9.51 1.29
CA ALA A 169 22.02 -10.35 0.12
C ALA A 169 22.18 -9.48 -1.16
N VAL A 170 21.31 -8.49 -1.35
CA VAL A 170 21.37 -7.55 -2.49
C VAL A 170 22.68 -6.75 -2.48
N GLU A 171 23.09 -6.25 -1.31
CA GLU A 171 24.34 -5.51 -1.16
C GLU A 171 25.56 -6.39 -1.41
N ARG A 172 25.56 -7.62 -0.89
CA ARG A 172 26.66 -8.58 -1.09
C ARG A 172 26.84 -8.96 -2.54
N ASN A 173 25.75 -9.14 -3.27
CA ASN A 173 25.78 -9.56 -4.67
C ASN A 173 25.97 -8.39 -5.64
N GLN A 174 26.12 -7.17 -5.13
CA GLN A 174 26.30 -5.94 -5.93
C GLN A 174 25.24 -5.81 -7.04
N CYS A 175 24.00 -6.20 -6.76
CA CYS A 175 22.91 -6.18 -7.72
C CYS A 175 22.53 -4.78 -8.22
N SER A 176 23.05 -3.72 -7.59
CA SER A 176 22.85 -2.34 -8.05
C SER A 176 24.08 -1.82 -8.79
N LYS A 177 23.95 -1.63 -10.10
CA LYS A 177 25.01 -1.01 -10.92
C LYS A 177 25.24 0.48 -10.62
N ALA A 178 24.39 1.11 -9.83
CA ALA A 178 24.38 2.56 -9.60
C ALA A 178 24.37 2.95 -8.11
N GLY A 179 24.97 2.15 -7.26
CA GLY A 179 25.43 2.61 -5.95
C GLY A 179 24.38 2.80 -4.86
N GLN A 180 23.07 2.68 -5.04
CA GLN A 180 22.13 2.67 -3.92
C GLN A 180 20.74 2.16 -4.32
N MET A 181 20.49 0.90 -4.03
CA MET A 181 19.13 0.38 -3.95
C MET A 181 18.42 1.05 -2.76
N GLU A 182 17.19 1.45 -2.95
CA GLU A 182 16.33 2.00 -1.91
C GLU A 182 15.39 0.90 -1.39
N TYR A 183 15.08 0.96 -0.10
CA TYR A 183 14.23 -0.03 0.56
C TYR A 183 13.12 0.68 1.32
N GLU A 184 11.87 0.27 1.04
CA GLU A 184 10.67 0.90 1.57
C GLU A 184 9.85 -0.10 2.37
N ALA A 185 9.42 0.28 3.58
CA ALA A 185 8.55 -0.51 4.44
C ALA A 185 7.29 0.27 4.82
N PHE A 186 6.18 -0.45 4.99
CA PHE A 186 4.93 0.15 5.45
C PHE A 186 4.98 0.40 6.97
N VAL A 187 4.45 1.55 7.43
CA VAL A 187 4.47 1.90 8.85
C VAL A 187 3.16 2.44 9.39
N LEU A 188 2.29 3.01 8.56
CA LEU A 188 1.00 3.52 9.03
C LEU A 188 -0.13 3.22 8.04
N ASN A 189 -1.31 3.03 8.60
CA ASN A 189 -2.61 2.88 7.97
C ASN A 189 -2.80 1.60 7.14
N GLU A 190 -4.04 1.14 7.04
CA GLU A 190 -4.49 0.02 6.20
C GLU A 190 -3.68 -1.28 6.40
N LEU A 191 -3.66 -1.80 7.63
CA LEU A 191 -3.10 -3.14 7.88
C LEU A 191 -3.82 -4.17 7.00
N CYS A 192 -3.06 -4.85 6.15
CA CYS A 192 -3.58 -5.87 5.26
C CYS A 192 -3.30 -7.27 5.78
N GLN A 193 -4.34 -8.09 5.93
CA GLN A 193 -4.24 -9.49 6.37
C GLN A 193 -3.76 -10.43 5.25
N PHE A 194 -3.85 -10.00 3.99
CA PHE A 194 -3.50 -10.78 2.83
C PHE A 194 -2.22 -10.26 2.18
N SER A 195 -1.49 -11.16 1.56
CA SER A 195 -0.42 -10.80 0.63
C SER A 195 -1.02 -10.38 -0.71
N GLY A 196 -0.47 -9.34 -1.35
CA GLY A 196 -0.99 -8.79 -2.60
C GLY A 196 -1.18 -9.84 -3.69
N SER A 197 -0.20 -10.72 -3.91
CA SER A 197 -0.25 -11.79 -4.91
C SER A 197 -1.34 -12.86 -4.65
N PHE A 198 -1.84 -12.96 -3.42
CA PHE A 198 -2.90 -13.90 -3.05
C PHE A 198 -4.26 -13.24 -2.85
N CYS A 199 -4.37 -11.93 -3.03
CA CYS A 199 -5.61 -11.19 -2.89
C CYS A 199 -6.06 -10.62 -4.24
N ASN A 200 -7.10 -11.21 -4.82
CA ASN A 200 -7.71 -10.75 -6.07
C ASN A 200 -8.94 -9.87 -5.84
N SER A 201 -9.20 -9.39 -4.61
CA SER A 201 -10.31 -8.47 -4.41
C SER A 201 -10.00 -7.11 -5.00
N LEU A 202 -11.00 -6.53 -5.67
CA LEU A 202 -10.95 -5.13 -6.07
C LEU A 202 -11.06 -4.25 -4.82
N HIS A 203 -10.16 -3.28 -4.70
CA HIS A 203 -10.19 -2.32 -3.60
C HIS A 203 -11.12 -1.16 -3.98
N CYS A 204 -12.40 -1.46 -4.08
CA CYS A 204 -13.46 -0.46 -4.26
C CYS A 204 -14.53 -0.66 -3.19
N ASP A 205 -15.19 0.43 -2.79
CA ASP A 205 -16.13 0.40 -1.68
C ASP A 205 -17.42 -0.34 -2.04
N GLU A 206 -17.79 -0.37 -3.33
CA GLU A 206 -19.02 -0.99 -3.80
C GLU A 206 -18.97 -2.52 -3.83
N LEU A 207 -17.79 -3.11 -4.01
CA LEU A 207 -17.65 -4.57 -4.17
C LEU A 207 -17.22 -5.30 -2.89
N GLY A 208 -16.87 -4.56 -1.87
CA GLY A 208 -16.33 -5.12 -0.63
C GLY A 208 -14.96 -5.78 -0.80
N HIS A 209 -14.20 -5.80 0.26
CA HIS A 209 -12.87 -6.39 0.27
C HIS A 209 -12.91 -7.78 0.89
N LEU A 210 -12.11 -8.75 0.39
CA LEU A 210 -12.00 -10.08 0.97
C LEU A 210 -11.67 -10.03 2.47
N CYS A 211 -10.86 -9.07 2.91
CA CYS A 211 -10.50 -8.89 4.31
C CYS A 211 -11.68 -8.43 5.20
N ARG A 212 -12.77 -7.96 4.62
CA ARG A 212 -14.01 -7.56 5.33
C ARG A 212 -15.09 -8.65 5.29
N VAL A 213 -14.89 -9.71 4.49
CA VAL A 213 -15.85 -10.82 4.44
C VAL A 213 -15.65 -11.68 5.69
N PRO A 214 -16.66 -11.85 6.54
CA PRO A 214 -16.56 -12.73 7.70
C PRO A 214 -16.39 -14.16 7.24
N TYR A 215 -15.48 -14.89 7.86
CA TYR A 215 -15.27 -16.31 7.65
C TYR A 215 -15.02 -17.01 8.98
N TRP A 216 -15.42 -18.28 9.02
CA TRP A 216 -15.24 -19.10 10.20
C TRP A 216 -14.06 -20.04 9.99
N MET A 217 -13.14 -20.05 10.94
CA MET A 217 -12.11 -21.08 10.97
C MET A 217 -12.66 -22.31 11.67
N GLY A 218 -12.64 -23.45 10.99
CA GLY A 218 -13.05 -24.72 11.52
C GLY A 218 -11.95 -25.78 11.34
N GLU A 219 -11.98 -26.79 12.19
CA GLU A 219 -11.14 -27.98 11.99
C GLU A 219 -11.73 -28.81 10.85
N VAL A 220 -10.94 -29.09 9.83
CA VAL A 220 -11.28 -30.08 8.79
C VAL A 220 -11.06 -31.47 9.38
N ARG A 221 -12.13 -32.18 9.71
CA ARG A 221 -12.07 -33.56 10.15
C ARG A 221 -12.36 -34.48 8.96
N ASP A 222 -11.61 -35.55 8.81
CA ASP A 222 -11.70 -36.51 7.68
C ASP A 222 -13.14 -36.99 7.38
N LYS A 223 -13.98 -37.07 8.38
CA LYS A 223 -15.39 -37.47 8.21
C LYS A 223 -16.31 -36.39 7.57
N GLN A 224 -15.88 -35.15 7.42
CA GLN A 224 -16.66 -34.11 6.73
C GLN A 224 -16.35 -34.04 5.24
N TYR A 225 -15.23 -34.56 4.79
CA TYR A 225 -14.88 -34.60 3.36
C TYR A 225 -15.79 -35.53 2.55
N GLU A 226 -16.27 -36.64 3.16
CA GLU A 226 -17.22 -37.56 2.53
C GLU A 226 -18.62 -36.95 2.29
N ARG A 227 -18.97 -35.87 3.00
CA ARG A 227 -20.28 -35.19 2.81
C ARG A 227 -20.30 -34.17 1.68
N CYS A 228 -19.18 -33.64 1.27
CA CYS A 228 -19.13 -32.64 0.20
C CYS A 228 -19.07 -33.24 -1.20
N THR A 229 -18.78 -34.54 -1.33
CA THR A 229 -18.72 -35.26 -2.60
C THR A 229 -19.97 -36.08 -2.92
N GLY A 230 -20.98 -36.04 -2.05
CA GLY A 230 -22.20 -36.82 -2.18
C GLY A 230 -23.42 -35.98 -2.57
N ALA A 231 -23.76 -36.05 -3.83
CA ALA A 231 -25.11 -35.91 -4.38
C ALA A 231 -25.79 -34.52 -4.36
N TYR A 232 -25.84 -33.91 -5.48
CA TYR A 232 -27.05 -33.21 -5.90
C TYR A 232 -28.20 -34.26 -6.03
N GLY A 233 -28.97 -34.40 -4.97
CA GLY A 233 -30.14 -35.25 -4.93
C GLY A 233 -31.23 -34.46 -4.26
N GLU A 234 -32.28 -34.15 -5.03
CA GLU A 234 -33.51 -33.56 -4.58
C GLU A 234 -34.12 -34.38 -3.42
N SER A 235 -34.28 -33.79 -2.27
CA SER A 235 -35.46 -34.05 -1.39
C SER A 235 -35.42 -33.07 -0.24
N GLY A 236 -36.52 -32.36 -0.09
CA GLY A 236 -36.74 -31.43 1.01
C GLY A 236 -36.78 -32.14 2.36
N GLN A 237 -36.20 -31.47 3.35
CA GLN A 237 -36.68 -31.50 4.73
C GLN A 237 -36.00 -30.38 5.56
N GLN A 238 -36.85 -29.52 6.02
CA GLN A 238 -36.87 -28.74 7.26
C GLN A 238 -35.50 -28.29 7.86
N SER A 239 -35.26 -27.00 7.73
CA SER A 239 -34.37 -26.24 8.59
C SER A 239 -34.78 -26.30 10.06
N PRO A 240 -33.85 -26.40 11.01
CA PRO A 240 -34.14 -26.11 12.40
C PRO A 240 -34.47 -24.61 12.55
N GLU A 241 -35.53 -24.34 13.24
CA GLU A 241 -36.01 -23.01 13.57
C GLU A 241 -34.88 -22.18 14.20
N SER A 242 -34.64 -21.04 13.61
CA SER A 242 -33.82 -19.99 14.21
C SER A 242 -34.59 -19.41 15.39
N GLU A 243 -34.12 -19.65 16.59
CA GLU A 243 -34.54 -18.87 17.76
C GLU A 243 -34.22 -17.40 17.48
N GLY A 244 -35.29 -16.60 17.58
CA GLY A 244 -35.28 -15.20 17.22
C GLY A 244 -34.28 -14.39 18.04
N CYS A 245 -33.36 -13.73 17.37
CA CYS A 245 -32.78 -12.51 17.88
C CYS A 245 -33.86 -11.43 17.80
N SER A 246 -34.32 -10.99 18.95
CA SER A 246 -35.20 -9.84 19.11
C SER A 246 -34.54 -8.61 18.48
N GLU A 247 -35.15 -8.12 17.41
CA GLU A 247 -34.89 -6.76 16.91
C GLU A 247 -35.35 -5.76 17.98
N SER A 248 -34.44 -5.28 18.81
CA SER A 248 -34.60 -4.02 19.48
C SER A 248 -34.21 -2.93 18.49
N GLY A 249 -35.20 -2.47 17.75
CA GLY A 249 -35.08 -1.26 16.94
C GLY A 249 -34.96 -0.05 17.86
N GLU A 250 -33.76 0.35 18.15
CA GLU A 250 -33.45 1.72 18.46
C GLU A 250 -32.80 2.31 17.17
N SER A 251 -33.57 3.17 16.52
CA SER A 251 -33.05 4.06 15.52
C SER A 251 -32.15 5.06 16.24
N ASP A 252 -30.85 4.69 16.38
CA ASP A 252 -29.85 5.66 16.70
C ASP A 252 -29.84 6.67 15.56
N SER A 253 -30.35 7.87 15.86
CA SER A 253 -30.04 9.05 15.07
C SER A 253 -28.51 9.15 15.01
N ILE A 254 -27.95 8.92 13.84
CA ILE A 254 -26.54 9.20 13.57
C ILE A 254 -26.43 10.70 13.76
N ASP A 255 -25.87 11.13 14.87
CA ASP A 255 -25.38 12.48 15.05
C ASP A 255 -24.24 12.64 14.04
N GLU A 256 -24.55 13.32 12.92
CA GLU A 256 -23.61 13.59 11.82
C GLU A 256 -22.45 14.52 12.22
N ASP A 257 -22.40 14.97 13.48
CA ASP A 257 -21.41 15.91 14.01
C ASP A 257 -20.43 15.32 15.05
N ALA A 258 -20.40 14.01 15.26
CA ALA A 258 -19.34 13.42 16.04
C ALA A 258 -18.08 13.31 15.17
N GLU A 259 -17.19 14.30 15.23
CA GLU A 259 -15.80 14.14 14.84
C GLU A 259 -15.28 12.88 15.56
N ALA A 260 -15.15 11.78 14.82
CA ALA A 260 -14.57 10.57 15.37
C ALA A 260 -13.16 10.93 15.86
N ASP A 261 -12.88 10.76 17.14
CA ASP A 261 -11.60 11.08 17.75
C ASP A 261 -10.47 10.45 16.91
N TYR A 262 -9.57 11.28 16.39
CA TYR A 262 -8.42 10.83 15.62
C TYR A 262 -7.51 9.96 16.51
N ILE A 263 -7.23 8.73 16.04
CA ILE A 263 -6.27 7.81 16.68
C ILE A 263 -5.18 7.46 15.67
N CYS A 264 -3.93 7.85 15.97
CA CYS A 264 -2.79 7.51 15.13
C CYS A 264 -2.67 5.99 14.95
N GLY A 265 -2.59 5.55 13.68
CA GLY A 265 -2.46 4.13 13.36
C GLY A 265 -3.68 3.27 13.72
N GLN A 266 -4.88 3.84 13.77
CA GLN A 266 -6.13 3.11 14.07
C GLN A 266 -6.33 1.92 13.13
N SER A 267 -6.02 2.07 11.84
CA SER A 267 -6.13 1.00 10.85
C SER A 267 -4.84 0.22 10.60
N GLY A 268 -3.77 0.54 11.31
CA GLY A 268 -2.48 -0.15 11.23
C GLY A 268 -1.31 0.74 11.68
N CYS A 269 -0.42 0.22 12.53
CA CYS A 269 0.69 0.97 13.11
C CYS A 269 1.97 0.13 13.19
N GLY A 270 3.07 0.65 12.67
CA GLY A 270 4.43 0.09 12.74
C GLY A 270 5.44 1.01 13.42
N LEU A 271 4.98 2.09 14.09
CA LEU A 271 5.89 3.11 14.65
C LEU A 271 6.85 2.54 15.70
N CYS A 272 6.45 1.53 16.47
CA CYS A 272 7.32 0.88 17.45
C CYS A 272 8.54 0.19 16.82
N GLU A 273 8.47 -0.18 15.54
CA GLU A 273 9.52 -0.91 14.84
C GLU A 273 10.47 -0.01 14.03
N LEU A 274 10.30 1.30 14.05
CA LEU A 274 11.14 2.23 13.27
C LEU A 274 12.63 2.07 13.57
N TYR A 275 13.00 1.78 14.83
CA TYR A 275 14.39 1.53 15.21
C TYR A 275 14.95 0.26 14.53
N ALA A 276 14.20 -0.83 14.60
CA ALA A 276 14.58 -2.09 13.97
C ALA A 276 14.60 -1.97 12.43
N LEU A 277 13.62 -1.29 11.83
CA LEU A 277 13.59 -1.02 10.39
C LEU A 277 14.82 -0.20 9.93
N GLN A 278 15.20 0.83 10.69
CA GLN A 278 16.40 1.61 10.39
C GLN A 278 17.66 0.74 10.46
N LYS A 279 17.78 -0.10 11.49
CA LYS A 279 18.91 -1.04 11.65
C LYS A 279 18.95 -2.10 10.56
N ALA A 280 17.80 -2.54 10.06
CA ALA A 280 17.70 -3.46 8.94
C ALA A 280 18.11 -2.82 7.60
N GLY A 281 18.28 -1.50 7.53
CA GLY A 281 18.68 -0.79 6.31
C GLY A 281 17.52 -0.19 5.51
N ILE A 282 16.30 -0.11 6.09
CA ILE A 282 15.17 0.57 5.46
C ILE A 282 15.47 2.06 5.30
N THR A 283 15.29 2.56 4.09
CA THR A 283 15.57 3.95 3.71
C THR A 283 14.31 4.82 3.65
N HIS A 284 13.15 4.20 3.38
CA HIS A 284 11.88 4.87 3.19
C HIS A 284 10.77 4.19 4.01
N VAL A 285 9.90 4.99 4.59
CA VAL A 285 8.74 4.54 5.37
C VAL A 285 7.45 5.07 4.76
N LYS A 286 6.51 4.15 4.52
CA LYS A 286 5.31 4.42 3.74
C LYS A 286 4.06 4.50 4.61
N LEU A 287 3.31 5.60 4.41
CA LEU A 287 1.93 5.70 4.85
C LEU A 287 1.00 5.29 3.71
N VAL A 288 0.09 4.38 4.00
CA VAL A 288 -1.01 4.04 3.08
C VAL A 288 -2.16 5.02 3.32
N GLY A 289 -3.02 5.24 2.34
CA GLY A 289 -4.20 6.03 2.59
C GLY A 289 -4.60 7.00 1.47
N ARG A 290 -4.43 6.59 0.22
CA ARG A 290 -5.07 7.31 -0.88
C ARG A 290 -6.59 7.31 -0.66
N GLY A 291 -7.21 8.50 -0.57
CA GLY A 291 -8.62 8.68 -0.28
C GLY A 291 -8.98 8.65 1.21
N ASN A 292 -8.01 8.67 2.12
CA ASN A 292 -8.26 8.92 3.53
C ASN A 292 -8.63 10.40 3.74
N TYR A 293 -9.25 10.72 4.87
CA TYR A 293 -9.49 12.10 5.23
C TYR A 293 -8.19 12.88 5.30
N VAL A 294 -8.16 14.02 4.61
CA VAL A 294 -6.92 14.82 4.42
C VAL A 294 -6.33 15.25 5.75
N ASP A 295 -7.15 15.70 6.69
CA ASP A 295 -6.70 16.16 8.01
C ASP A 295 -6.09 15.01 8.84
N SER A 296 -6.68 13.82 8.79
CA SER A 296 -6.14 12.63 9.46
C SER A 296 -4.81 12.21 8.85
N MET A 297 -4.68 12.23 7.52
CA MET A 297 -3.45 11.89 6.83
C MET A 297 -2.33 12.91 7.11
N GLU A 298 -2.66 14.20 7.16
CA GLU A 298 -1.74 15.26 7.55
C GLU A 298 -1.22 15.04 8.98
N GLN A 299 -2.11 14.69 9.90
CA GLN A 299 -1.73 14.39 11.28
C GLN A 299 -0.85 13.12 11.38
N ASP A 300 -1.15 12.08 10.60
CA ASP A 300 -0.32 10.87 10.53
C ASP A 300 1.10 11.18 10.01
N ILE A 301 1.23 12.04 9.00
CA ILE A 301 2.52 12.48 8.48
C ILE A 301 3.31 13.24 9.57
N ARG A 302 2.66 14.17 10.30
CA ARG A 302 3.27 14.90 11.41
C ARG A 302 3.72 13.96 12.54
N ASN A 303 2.90 12.99 12.90
CA ASN A 303 3.22 11.99 13.92
C ASN A 303 4.41 11.12 13.49
N LEU A 304 4.43 10.68 12.24
CA LEU A 304 5.56 9.92 11.71
C LEU A 304 6.84 10.76 11.66
N ARG A 305 6.76 12.03 11.26
CA ARG A 305 7.91 12.94 11.28
C ARG A 305 8.45 13.08 12.70
N LYS A 306 7.57 13.29 13.68
CA LYS A 306 7.94 13.37 15.09
C LYS A 306 8.58 12.06 15.60
N ALA A 307 8.04 10.90 15.19
CA ALA A 307 8.65 9.61 15.55
C ALA A 307 10.06 9.45 14.96
N LEU A 308 10.31 9.93 13.73
CA LEU A 308 11.64 9.91 13.12
C LEU A 308 12.63 10.87 13.84
N GLU A 309 12.17 12.05 14.29
CA GLU A 309 12.99 12.96 15.09
C GLU A 309 13.39 12.31 16.42
N ILE A 310 12.46 11.65 17.11
CA ILE A 310 12.75 10.89 18.34
C ILE A 310 13.74 9.76 18.06
N LEU A 311 13.62 9.10 16.91
CA LEU A 311 14.52 8.02 16.50
C LEU A 311 15.96 8.50 16.28
N GLU A 312 16.16 9.69 15.71
CA GLU A 312 17.49 10.29 15.50
C GLU A 312 18.22 10.58 16.82
N GLU A 313 17.47 10.88 17.89
CA GLU A 313 18.00 11.16 19.22
C GLU A 313 18.17 9.91 20.10
N ALA A 314 17.61 8.78 19.70
CA ALA A 314 17.52 7.60 20.55
C ALA A 314 18.82 6.75 20.52
N GLU A 315 19.39 6.51 21.70
CA GLU A 315 20.58 5.68 21.87
C GLU A 315 20.28 4.17 21.82
N SER A 316 19.02 3.78 22.08
CA SER A 316 18.58 2.40 22.08
C SER A 316 17.12 2.26 21.67
N GLU A 317 16.75 1.06 21.24
CA GLU A 317 15.37 0.71 20.85
C GLU A 317 14.38 0.92 22.00
N GLU A 318 14.75 0.53 23.21
CA GLU A 318 13.90 0.66 24.39
C GLU A 318 13.64 2.14 24.72
N LEU A 319 14.67 2.97 24.67
CA LEU A 319 14.54 4.43 24.88
C LEU A 319 13.68 5.06 23.78
N PHE A 320 13.89 4.67 22.52
CA PHE A 320 13.07 5.10 21.40
C PHE A 320 11.60 4.78 21.64
N ARG A 321 11.28 3.51 21.88
CA ARG A 321 9.89 3.05 22.08
C ARG A 321 9.22 3.75 23.26
N THR A 322 9.94 3.94 24.36
CA THR A 322 9.43 4.61 25.56
C THR A 322 9.10 6.07 25.27
N LYS A 323 10.06 6.83 24.71
CA LYS A 323 9.88 8.25 24.40
C LYS A 323 8.77 8.46 23.35
N MET A 324 8.78 7.67 22.28
CA MET A 324 7.79 7.75 21.22
C MET A 324 6.37 7.48 21.75
N LYS A 325 6.18 6.44 22.58
CA LYS A 325 4.87 6.15 23.16
C LYS A 325 4.40 7.25 24.11
N GLN A 326 5.29 7.84 24.90
CA GLN A 326 4.96 8.95 25.79
C GLN A 326 4.51 10.20 25.02
N GLU A 327 5.18 10.52 23.91
CA GLU A 327 4.91 11.73 23.15
C GLU A 327 3.71 11.59 22.18
N LEU A 328 3.52 10.42 21.54
CA LEU A 328 2.51 10.24 20.51
C LEU A 328 1.27 9.47 20.96
N PHE A 329 1.36 8.71 22.05
CA PHE A 329 0.29 7.79 22.49
C PHE A 329 -0.04 7.95 23.97
N SER A 330 -0.09 9.19 24.47
CA SER A 330 -0.44 9.48 25.86
C SER A 330 -1.81 8.94 26.29
N GLY A 331 -2.76 8.84 25.35
CA GLY A 331 -4.09 8.24 25.52
C GLY A 331 -4.15 6.73 25.27
N GLY A 332 -3.03 6.08 24.96
CA GLY A 332 -2.97 4.69 24.54
C GLY A 332 -2.85 4.50 23.01
N CYS A 333 -2.33 3.37 22.55
CA CYS A 333 -2.23 3.06 21.13
C CYS A 333 -3.38 2.17 20.64
N SER A 334 -3.60 2.11 19.31
CA SER A 334 -4.66 1.31 18.70
C SER A 334 -4.52 -0.19 18.90
N GLY A 335 -3.29 -0.69 19.17
CA GLY A 335 -3.00 -2.13 19.22
C GLY A 335 -2.95 -2.84 17.86
N ASN A 336 -3.24 -2.15 16.76
CA ASN A 336 -3.22 -2.70 15.40
C ASN A 336 -1.79 -2.69 14.81
N CYS A 337 -0.90 -3.52 15.37
CA CYS A 337 0.50 -3.53 14.99
C CYS A 337 0.77 -4.21 13.65
N TYR A 338 1.58 -3.56 12.77
CA TYR A 338 2.08 -4.20 11.55
C TYR A 338 3.05 -5.33 11.84
N TYR A 339 3.95 -5.10 12.77
CA TYR A 339 5.03 -6.00 13.12
C TYR A 339 4.72 -6.57 14.49
N LEU A 340 4.32 -7.83 14.52
CA LEU A 340 4.09 -8.55 15.77
C LEU A 340 5.45 -8.87 16.38
N GLN A 341 5.63 -8.54 17.66
CA GLN A 341 6.79 -9.01 18.42
C GLN A 341 6.56 -10.48 18.77
N GLU A 342 7.53 -11.32 18.49
CA GLU A 342 7.58 -12.71 18.97
C GLU A 342 7.82 -12.76 20.48
#